data_836684c37414a8dc25eee6177d5e2b99
#
_entry.id   836684c37414a8dc25eee6177d5e2b99
#
_cell.length_a   1.000
_cell.length_b   1.000
_cell.length_c   1.000
_cell.angle_alpha   90.00
_cell.angle_beta   90.00
_cell.angle_gamma   90.00
#
_symmetry.space_group_name_H-M   'P 1'
#
loop_
_entity.id
_entity.type
_entity.pdbx_description
1 polymer ?
#
loop_
_entity_poly.entity_id
_entity_poly.type
_entity_poly.pdbx_seq_one_letter_code
_entity_poly.pdbx_strand_id
1 'polypeptide(L)'
;MKKITSIIAILFFIFFTSCTVNDNVQGPKGENGKDGLLSEVFELKNVNFGYNANAGYTIFRNLSPNIFAADNILIYRLSGTINSNTPIWQLIPRTLYLSQGELDYDYDFSKQDFTIYARGNYNLSLTPSYLNNQTFRIVILPGFFSNKNSNTINFENYDDVLNYFKIDKNKVKVLN
;
A
#
# COMPACT_ATOMS: atom_id res chain seq x y z
N MET A 1 -21.35 46.30 66.83
CA MET A 1 -20.19 46.08 65.94
C MET A 1 -19.57 44.70 66.09
N LYS A 2 -19.56 44.07 67.28
CA LYS A 2 -18.96 42.70 67.47
C LYS A 2 -19.69 41.53 66.75
N LYS A 3 -21.00 41.69 66.44
CA LYS A 3 -21.76 40.60 65.74
C LYS A 3 -21.56 40.59 64.23
N ILE A 4 -21.24 41.72 63.61
CA ILE A 4 -21.01 41.84 62.19
C ILE A 4 -19.64 41.25 61.78
N THR A 5 -18.63 41.45 62.61
CA THR A 5 -17.27 40.87 62.39
C THR A 5 -17.28 39.34 62.44
N SER A 6 -18.15 38.74 63.29
CA SER A 6 -18.26 37.27 63.38
C SER A 6 -18.87 36.66 62.16
N ILE A 7 -19.86 37.35 61.52
CA ILE A 7 -20.51 36.84 60.28
C ILE A 7 -19.57 36.92 59.09
N ILE A 8 -18.73 37.96 59.00
CA ILE A 8 -17.76 38.09 57.92
C ILE A 8 -16.64 37.03 58.02
N ALA A 9 -16.26 36.67 59.27
CA ALA A 9 -15.25 35.61 59.48
C ALA A 9 -15.78 34.22 59.05
N ILE A 10 -17.05 33.93 59.24
CA ILE A 10 -17.69 32.66 58.81
C ILE A 10 -17.84 32.60 57.30
N LEU A 11 -18.14 33.72 56.65
CA LEU A 11 -18.25 33.74 55.17
C LEU A 11 -16.91 33.55 54.47
N PHE A 12 -15.79 33.87 55.09
CA PHE A 12 -14.44 33.74 54.52
C PHE A 12 -13.94 32.30 54.57
N PHE A 13 -14.50 31.44 55.46
CA PHE A 13 -14.08 30.05 55.58
C PHE A 13 -14.74 29.10 54.55
N ILE A 14 -15.76 29.54 53.86
CA ILE A 14 -16.49 28.69 52.87
C ILE A 14 -15.77 28.64 51.51
N PHE A 15 -14.82 29.55 51.24
CA PHE A 15 -14.13 29.60 49.94
C PHE A 15 -12.90 28.69 49.81
N PHE A 16 -12.55 27.92 50.83
CA PHE A 16 -11.36 27.02 50.80
C PHE A 16 -11.72 25.53 50.65
N THR A 17 -12.95 25.21 50.24
CA THR A 17 -13.20 23.87 49.71
C THR A 17 -12.62 23.79 48.32
N SER A 18 -11.29 23.74 48.23
CA SER A 18 -10.58 23.36 47.04
C SER A 18 -11.06 21.96 46.65
N CYS A 19 -11.72 21.81 45.52
CA CYS A 19 -11.89 20.53 44.90
C CYS A 19 -10.51 19.91 44.70
N THR A 20 -10.20 18.90 45.48
CA THR A 20 -9.12 17.96 45.15
C THR A 20 -9.61 17.22 43.88
N VAL A 21 -9.22 17.70 42.71
CA VAL A 21 -9.30 16.93 41.51
C VAL A 21 -8.40 15.72 41.71
N ASN A 22 -9.00 14.56 41.86
CA ASN A 22 -8.29 13.31 41.81
C ASN A 22 -7.78 13.13 40.38
N ASP A 23 -6.56 13.56 40.12
CA ASP A 23 -5.86 13.42 38.81
C ASP A 23 -5.57 11.95 38.41
N ASN A 24 -6.21 10.99 39.10
CA ASN A 24 -6.02 9.57 38.83
C ASN A 24 -7.18 8.89 38.07
N VAL A 25 -8.10 9.67 37.52
CA VAL A 25 -9.01 9.09 36.53
C VAL A 25 -8.29 9.06 35.18
N GLN A 26 -7.38 8.12 35.02
CA GLN A 26 -6.88 7.77 33.70
C GLN A 26 -8.09 7.40 32.85
N GLY A 27 -8.38 8.20 31.83
CA GLY A 27 -9.43 7.90 30.88
C GLY A 27 -9.27 6.47 30.35
N PRO A 28 -10.34 5.83 29.93
CA PRO A 28 -10.26 4.48 29.38
C PRO A 28 -9.16 4.47 28.31
N LYS A 29 -8.26 3.47 28.43
CA LYS A 29 -7.20 3.26 27.44
C LYS A 29 -7.87 3.27 26.07
N GLY A 30 -7.45 4.17 25.20
CA GLY A 30 -7.94 4.21 23.82
C GLY A 30 -7.84 2.81 23.23
N GLU A 31 -8.85 2.41 22.46
CA GLU A 31 -8.81 1.14 21.73
C GLU A 31 -7.46 1.03 21.01
N ASN A 32 -6.85 -0.16 21.09
CA ASN A 32 -5.66 -0.44 20.31
C ASN A 32 -5.98 -0.04 18.87
N GLY A 33 -5.21 0.88 18.30
CA GLY A 33 -5.33 1.21 16.89
C GLY A 33 -5.39 -0.12 16.14
N LYS A 34 -6.36 -0.28 15.25
CA LYS A 34 -6.40 -1.43 14.34
C LYS A 34 -5.02 -1.53 13.74
N ASP A 35 -4.39 -2.71 13.83
CA ASP A 35 -3.07 -2.94 13.26
C ASP A 35 -3.05 -2.30 11.90
N GLY A 36 -2.15 -1.32 11.70
CA GLY A 36 -2.02 -0.63 10.43
C GLY A 36 -1.88 -1.71 9.38
N LEU A 37 -2.65 -1.63 8.29
CA LEU A 37 -2.65 -2.66 7.27
C LEU A 37 -1.21 -2.97 6.90
N LEU A 38 -0.82 -4.22 7.13
CA LEU A 38 0.48 -4.72 6.75
C LEU A 38 0.58 -4.62 5.23
N SER A 39 1.72 -4.20 4.73
CA SER A 39 2.01 -4.31 3.30
C SER A 39 1.74 -5.73 2.84
N GLU A 40 0.96 -5.89 1.78
CA GLU A 40 0.58 -7.19 1.24
C GLU A 40 1.16 -7.39 -0.15
N VAL A 41 1.50 -8.63 -0.49
CA VAL A 41 1.93 -9.00 -1.83
C VAL A 41 0.97 -10.05 -2.40
N PHE A 42 0.47 -9.75 -3.59
CA PHE A 42 -0.31 -10.68 -4.39
C PHE A 42 0.46 -11.06 -5.65
N GLU A 43 0.24 -12.27 -6.13
CA GLU A 43 0.81 -12.75 -7.40
C GLU A 43 -0.31 -13.13 -8.36
N LEU A 44 -0.33 -12.49 -9.54
CA LEU A 44 -1.07 -12.94 -10.71
C LEU A 44 -0.18 -13.86 -11.50
N LYS A 45 -0.51 -15.14 -11.57
CA LYS A 45 0.35 -16.15 -12.19
C LYS A 45 -0.26 -16.67 -13.48
N ASN A 46 0.57 -16.72 -14.54
CA ASN A 46 0.18 -17.28 -15.85
C ASN A 46 -1.07 -16.61 -16.44
N VAL A 47 -1.18 -15.30 -16.33
CA VAL A 47 -2.31 -14.54 -16.86
C VAL A 47 -2.06 -14.10 -18.30
N ASN A 48 -3.14 -13.99 -19.05
CA ASN A 48 -3.11 -13.51 -20.43
C ASN A 48 -3.74 -12.14 -20.52
N PHE A 49 -3.14 -11.25 -21.32
CA PHE A 49 -3.78 -10.00 -21.68
C PHE A 49 -4.97 -10.25 -22.59
N GLY A 50 -6.14 -9.75 -22.22
CA GLY A 50 -7.33 -9.70 -23.08
C GLY A 50 -7.27 -8.48 -23.98
N TYR A 51 -7.69 -8.63 -25.25
CA TYR A 51 -7.81 -7.50 -26.16
C TYR A 51 -9.19 -6.85 -26.03
N ASN A 52 -9.19 -5.52 -25.89
CA ASN A 52 -10.38 -4.67 -25.90
C ASN A 52 -10.19 -3.59 -26.98
N ALA A 53 -11.18 -3.39 -27.83
CA ALA A 53 -11.08 -2.43 -28.94
C ALA A 53 -10.81 -0.98 -28.49
N ASN A 54 -11.26 -0.59 -27.29
CA ASN A 54 -11.10 0.77 -26.76
C ASN A 54 -9.82 0.93 -25.92
N ALA A 55 -9.38 -0.12 -25.22
CA ALA A 55 -8.29 -0.05 -24.26
C ALA A 55 -7.02 -0.80 -24.70
N GLY A 56 -7.10 -1.59 -25.78
CA GLY A 56 -6.02 -2.45 -26.23
C GLY A 56 -5.89 -3.73 -25.39
N TYR A 57 -4.67 -4.16 -25.15
CA TYR A 57 -4.38 -5.35 -24.34
C TYR A 57 -4.35 -5.00 -22.85
N THR A 58 -5.24 -5.64 -22.06
CA THR A 58 -5.42 -5.33 -20.64
C THR A 58 -5.58 -6.58 -19.78
N ILE A 59 -5.20 -6.44 -18.49
CA ILE A 59 -5.54 -7.34 -17.40
C ILE A 59 -6.19 -6.51 -16.31
N PHE A 60 -7.49 -6.73 -16.06
CA PHE A 60 -8.23 -6.06 -14.99
C PHE A 60 -8.41 -6.99 -13.80
N ARG A 61 -8.31 -6.45 -12.56
CA ARG A 61 -8.59 -7.19 -11.32
C ARG A 61 -9.21 -6.28 -10.28
N ASN A 62 -10.21 -6.80 -9.58
CA ASN A 62 -10.74 -6.18 -8.38
C ASN A 62 -9.81 -6.44 -7.19
N LEU A 63 -9.73 -5.46 -6.28
CA LEU A 63 -9.09 -5.59 -4.99
C LEU A 63 -10.14 -6.01 -3.94
N SER A 64 -9.87 -7.07 -3.22
CA SER A 64 -10.76 -7.55 -2.15
C SER A 64 -9.92 -7.97 -0.95
N PRO A 65 -10.02 -7.25 0.18
CA PRO A 65 -10.79 -6.02 0.40
C PRO A 65 -10.25 -4.81 -0.38
N ASN A 66 -11.05 -3.74 -0.48
CA ASN A 66 -10.60 -2.47 -1.02
C ASN A 66 -9.42 -1.91 -0.21
N ILE A 67 -8.49 -1.26 -0.87
CA ILE A 67 -7.41 -0.53 -0.22
C ILE A 67 -7.86 0.84 0.27
N PHE A 68 -7.09 1.46 1.16
CA PHE A 68 -7.38 2.82 1.62
C PHE A 68 -6.97 3.87 0.59
N ALA A 69 -7.55 5.06 0.72
CA ALA A 69 -7.26 6.19 -0.20
C ALA A 69 -5.79 6.66 -0.14
N ALA A 70 -5.10 6.38 0.98
CA ALA A 70 -3.70 6.72 1.16
C ALA A 70 -2.73 5.63 0.68
N ASP A 71 -3.24 4.42 0.41
CA ASP A 71 -2.40 3.30 -0.02
C ASP A 71 -1.92 3.48 -1.46
N ASN A 72 -0.79 2.88 -1.75
CA ASN A 72 -0.20 2.87 -3.08
C ASN A 72 0.02 1.43 -3.56
N ILE A 73 0.12 1.25 -4.86
CA ILE A 73 0.39 -0.05 -5.48
C ILE A 73 1.67 0.05 -6.30
N LEU A 74 2.54 -0.94 -6.13
CA LEU A 74 3.66 -1.20 -7.05
C LEU A 74 3.39 -2.52 -7.75
N ILE A 75 3.64 -2.56 -9.06
CA ILE A 75 3.48 -3.78 -9.86
C ILE A 75 4.82 -4.16 -10.49
N TYR A 76 5.23 -5.40 -10.24
CA TYR A 76 6.43 -5.98 -10.82
C TYR A 76 6.08 -7.11 -11.77
N ARG A 77 6.64 -7.08 -12.97
CA ARG A 77 6.53 -8.15 -13.96
C ARG A 77 7.68 -9.14 -13.80
N LEU A 78 7.40 -10.43 -13.86
CA LEU A 78 8.42 -11.45 -13.98
C LEU A 78 8.99 -11.43 -15.40
N SER A 79 10.24 -10.98 -15.55
CA SER A 79 10.89 -10.89 -16.85
C SER A 79 11.65 -12.16 -17.24
N GLY A 80 12.00 -12.98 -16.27
CA GLY A 80 12.74 -14.23 -16.45
C GLY A 80 13.22 -14.79 -15.12
N THR A 81 14.08 -15.80 -15.19
CA THR A 81 14.71 -16.41 -14.02
C THR A 81 16.20 -16.62 -14.26
N ILE A 82 17.00 -16.47 -13.20
CA ILE A 82 18.41 -16.88 -13.19
C ILE A 82 18.46 -18.28 -12.60
N ASN A 83 19.15 -19.21 -13.26
CA ASN A 83 19.38 -20.57 -12.76
C ASN A 83 18.10 -21.29 -12.27
N SER A 84 17.01 -21.20 -13.01
CA SER A 84 15.71 -21.84 -12.74
C SER A 84 14.97 -21.40 -11.47
N ASN A 85 15.65 -20.85 -10.48
CA ASN A 85 15.08 -20.61 -9.14
C ASN A 85 15.07 -19.16 -8.68
N THR A 86 15.80 -18.27 -9.36
CA THR A 86 15.88 -16.87 -8.96
C THR A 86 15.07 -15.99 -9.93
N PRO A 87 13.87 -15.53 -9.55
CA PRO A 87 13.05 -14.69 -10.42
C PRO A 87 13.65 -13.30 -10.58
N ILE A 88 13.56 -12.76 -11.80
CA ILE A 88 13.93 -11.39 -12.12
C ILE A 88 12.65 -10.56 -12.20
N TRP A 89 12.45 -9.72 -11.21
CA TRP A 89 11.30 -8.82 -11.15
C TRP A 89 11.66 -7.45 -11.71
N GLN A 90 10.81 -6.92 -12.58
CA GLN A 90 10.96 -5.59 -13.17
C GLN A 90 9.74 -4.75 -12.81
N LEU A 91 9.98 -3.61 -12.16
CA LEU A 91 8.94 -2.63 -11.89
C LEU A 91 8.36 -2.10 -13.20
N ILE A 92 7.05 -1.97 -13.29
CA ILE A 92 6.36 -1.23 -14.34
C ILE A 92 5.85 0.12 -13.78
N PRO A 93 5.69 1.19 -14.58
CA PRO A 93 5.79 1.25 -16.05
C PRO A 93 7.19 0.96 -16.59
N ARG A 94 7.25 0.24 -17.71
CA ARG A 94 8.52 -0.11 -18.38
C ARG A 94 8.35 -0.32 -19.87
N THR A 95 9.23 0.29 -20.66
CA THR A 95 9.35 0.07 -22.10
C THR A 95 10.37 -1.04 -22.39
N LEU A 96 10.00 -1.95 -23.28
CA LEU A 96 10.87 -2.97 -23.85
C LEU A 96 11.14 -2.62 -25.32
N TYR A 97 12.42 -2.62 -25.70
CA TYR A 97 12.85 -2.37 -27.07
C TYR A 97 13.06 -3.73 -27.77
N LEU A 98 12.16 -4.10 -28.64
CA LEU A 98 12.13 -5.38 -29.35
C LEU A 98 12.50 -5.16 -30.81
N SER A 99 12.79 -6.25 -31.54
CA SER A 99 13.06 -6.18 -32.98
C SER A 99 11.85 -5.69 -33.81
N GLN A 100 10.62 -5.89 -33.28
CA GLN A 100 9.35 -5.47 -33.88
C GLN A 100 8.99 -4.02 -33.59
N GLY A 101 9.60 -3.41 -32.57
CA GLY A 101 9.27 -2.08 -32.08
C GLY A 101 9.30 -1.99 -30.55
N GLU A 102 8.67 -0.96 -30.02
CA GLU A 102 8.55 -0.72 -28.58
C GLU A 102 7.27 -1.36 -28.04
N LEU A 103 7.41 -2.02 -26.89
CA LEU A 103 6.30 -2.54 -26.10
C LEU A 103 6.37 -1.95 -24.69
N ASP A 104 5.27 -1.34 -24.26
CA ASP A 104 5.15 -0.73 -22.94
C ASP A 104 4.23 -1.55 -22.06
N TYR A 105 4.66 -1.85 -20.85
CA TYR A 105 3.79 -2.24 -19.75
C TYR A 105 3.53 -1.02 -18.87
N ASP A 106 2.26 -0.80 -18.55
CA ASP A 106 1.80 0.28 -17.70
C ASP A 106 0.66 -0.20 -16.81
N TYR A 107 0.26 0.59 -15.81
CA TYR A 107 -0.89 0.28 -14.97
C TYR A 107 -1.52 1.54 -14.39
N ASP A 108 -2.78 1.42 -14.06
CA ASP A 108 -3.49 2.33 -13.16
C ASP A 108 -4.20 1.54 -12.05
N PHE A 109 -4.61 2.25 -11.02
CA PHE A 109 -5.35 1.65 -9.92
C PHE A 109 -6.30 2.65 -9.25
N SER A 110 -7.33 2.09 -8.63
CA SER A 110 -8.22 2.77 -7.70
C SER A 110 -8.19 2.06 -6.34
N LYS A 111 -9.03 2.50 -5.42
CA LYS A 111 -9.21 1.77 -4.14
C LYS A 111 -9.83 0.38 -4.33
N GLN A 112 -10.47 0.12 -5.46
CA GLN A 112 -11.30 -1.06 -5.70
C GLN A 112 -10.68 -2.04 -6.68
N ASP A 113 -9.78 -1.55 -7.55
CA ASP A 113 -9.29 -2.31 -8.70
C ASP A 113 -7.94 -1.80 -9.19
N PHE A 114 -7.35 -2.56 -10.10
CA PHE A 114 -6.24 -2.12 -10.92
C PHE A 114 -6.33 -2.71 -12.32
N THR A 115 -5.74 -2.02 -13.28
CA THR A 115 -5.62 -2.49 -14.66
C THR A 115 -4.15 -2.43 -15.08
N ILE A 116 -3.64 -3.54 -15.62
CA ILE A 116 -2.33 -3.59 -16.28
C ILE A 116 -2.57 -3.51 -17.78
N TYR A 117 -1.78 -2.69 -18.46
CA TYR A 117 -1.85 -2.46 -19.89
C TYR A 117 -0.59 -2.99 -20.58
N ALA A 118 -0.75 -3.53 -21.80
CA ALA A 118 0.32 -3.71 -22.75
C ALA A 118 0.02 -2.89 -24.00
N ARG A 119 0.91 -1.96 -24.32
CA ARG A 119 0.81 -1.04 -25.46
C ARG A 119 2.10 -1.12 -26.29
N GLY A 120 2.07 -0.58 -27.50
CA GLY A 120 3.28 -0.54 -28.32
C GLY A 120 3.04 0.20 -29.64
N ASN A 121 4.12 0.44 -30.37
CA ASN A 121 4.12 1.11 -31.66
C ASN A 121 4.04 0.14 -32.85
N TYR A 122 3.77 -1.16 -32.58
CA TYR A 122 3.57 -2.19 -33.58
C TYR A 122 2.40 -3.10 -33.19
N ASN A 123 2.02 -4.04 -34.07
CA ASN A 123 0.97 -5.02 -33.75
C ASN A 123 1.48 -6.05 -32.74
N LEU A 124 1.06 -5.91 -31.47
CA LEU A 124 1.52 -6.77 -30.37
C LEU A 124 1.14 -8.24 -30.50
N SER A 125 0.16 -8.58 -31.38
CA SER A 125 -0.16 -9.98 -31.66
C SER A 125 1.01 -10.75 -32.31
N LEU A 126 2.00 -10.04 -32.87
CA LEU A 126 3.22 -10.63 -33.43
C LEU A 126 4.20 -11.12 -32.36
N THR A 127 4.00 -10.71 -31.10
CA THR A 127 4.83 -11.07 -29.97
C THR A 127 4.02 -11.66 -28.82
N PRO A 128 3.31 -12.78 -29.04
CA PRO A 128 2.36 -13.34 -28.07
C PRO A 128 3.03 -13.77 -26.75
N SER A 129 4.33 -14.03 -26.75
CA SER A 129 5.08 -14.35 -25.52
C SER A 129 5.12 -13.20 -24.51
N TYR A 130 4.86 -11.97 -24.94
CA TYR A 130 4.75 -10.80 -24.07
C TYR A 130 3.29 -10.52 -23.63
N LEU A 131 2.32 -11.21 -24.20
CA LEU A 131 0.90 -11.06 -23.88
C LEU A 131 0.34 -12.24 -23.10
N ASN A 132 0.88 -13.45 -23.32
CA ASN A 132 0.37 -14.68 -22.73
C ASN A 132 1.29 -15.18 -21.62
N ASN A 133 0.69 -15.90 -20.66
CA ASN A 133 1.39 -16.54 -19.53
C ASN A 133 2.29 -15.57 -18.73
N GLN A 134 1.83 -14.34 -18.61
CA GLN A 134 2.55 -13.33 -17.82
C GLN A 134 2.35 -13.56 -16.33
N THR A 135 3.36 -13.19 -15.52
CA THR A 135 3.26 -13.22 -14.07
C THR A 135 3.62 -11.86 -13.51
N PHE A 136 2.79 -11.37 -12.61
CA PHE A 136 2.98 -10.07 -11.95
C PHE A 136 2.88 -10.22 -10.44
N ARG A 137 3.64 -9.42 -9.72
CA ARG A 137 3.47 -9.20 -8.28
C ARG A 137 2.95 -7.81 -8.02
N ILE A 138 1.89 -7.75 -7.25
CA ILE A 138 1.22 -6.54 -6.82
C ILE A 138 1.56 -6.33 -5.35
N VAL A 139 2.26 -5.24 -5.05
CA VAL A 139 2.67 -4.87 -3.69
C VAL A 139 1.81 -3.70 -3.25
N ILE A 140 0.97 -3.91 -2.23
CA ILE A 140 0.18 -2.84 -1.62
C ILE A 140 1.02 -2.21 -0.51
N LEU A 141 1.23 -0.90 -0.61
CA LEU A 141 1.99 -0.10 0.34
C LEU A 141 1.02 0.79 1.12
N PRO A 142 0.86 0.60 2.44
CA PRO A 142 0.06 1.50 3.25
C PRO A 142 0.58 2.92 3.22
N GLY A 143 -0.33 3.91 3.09
CA GLY A 143 0.02 5.33 3.02
C GLY A 143 0.64 5.91 4.30
N PHE A 144 0.56 5.20 5.42
CA PHE A 144 1.08 5.62 6.72
C PHE A 144 2.46 5.02 7.00
N PHE A 145 3.49 5.53 6.31
CA PHE A 145 4.88 5.29 6.74
C PHE A 145 5.43 6.53 7.43
N SER A 146 5.20 6.64 8.74
CA SER A 146 5.77 7.70 9.56
C SER A 146 7.22 7.43 10.02
N ASN A 147 7.87 6.40 9.53
CA ASN A 147 9.25 6.12 9.88
C ASN A 147 10.22 6.94 9.03
N LYS A 148 10.69 7.99 9.66
CA LYS A 148 11.69 8.97 9.22
C LYS A 148 13.11 8.41 9.09
N ASN A 149 13.29 7.18 8.68
CA ASN A 149 14.62 6.72 8.28
C ASN A 149 14.83 7.18 6.83
N SER A 150 15.71 8.17 6.70
CA SER A 150 16.13 8.81 5.46
C SER A 150 16.90 7.89 4.49
N ASN A 151 16.76 6.59 4.61
CA ASN A 151 17.31 5.66 3.65
C ASN A 151 16.47 5.72 2.38
N THR A 152 17.07 6.22 1.32
CA THR A 152 16.46 6.24 -0.01
C THR A 152 16.19 4.79 -0.44
N ILE A 153 14.92 4.41 -0.56
CA ILE A 153 14.53 3.11 -1.06
C ILE A 153 14.66 3.07 -2.59
N ASN A 154 15.20 2.01 -3.12
CA ASN A 154 15.17 1.75 -4.55
C ASN A 154 13.93 0.93 -4.92
N PHE A 155 12.89 1.59 -5.43
CA PHE A 155 11.64 0.93 -5.83
C PHE A 155 11.81 0.00 -7.03
N GLU A 156 12.84 0.15 -7.85
CA GLU A 156 13.12 -0.79 -8.94
C GLU A 156 13.64 -2.14 -8.44
N ASN A 157 14.23 -2.16 -7.24
CA ASN A 157 14.69 -3.37 -6.61
C ASN A 157 13.57 -3.97 -5.73
N TYR A 158 12.98 -5.06 -6.19
CA TYR A 158 11.89 -5.74 -5.50
C TYR A 158 12.27 -6.20 -4.07
N ASP A 159 13.47 -6.75 -3.88
CA ASP A 159 13.92 -7.20 -2.56
C ASP A 159 14.13 -6.02 -1.59
N ASP A 160 14.60 -4.86 -2.07
CA ASP A 160 14.72 -3.65 -1.25
C ASP A 160 13.34 -3.19 -0.76
N VAL A 161 12.32 -3.25 -1.62
CA VAL A 161 10.94 -2.93 -1.26
C VAL A 161 10.43 -3.88 -0.18
N LEU A 162 10.58 -5.19 -0.37
CA LEU A 162 10.16 -6.17 0.63
C LEU A 162 10.84 -5.96 1.99
N ASN A 163 12.14 -5.74 1.98
CA ASN A 163 12.93 -5.53 3.21
C ASN A 163 12.52 -4.23 3.93
N TYR A 164 12.38 -3.14 3.18
CA TYR A 164 12.01 -1.83 3.75
C TYR A 164 10.62 -1.86 4.39
N PHE A 165 9.65 -2.44 3.70
CA PHE A 165 8.27 -2.55 4.19
C PHE A 165 8.03 -3.78 5.07
N LYS A 166 9.08 -4.55 5.39
CA LYS A 166 9.03 -5.78 6.22
C LYS A 166 8.02 -6.80 5.73
N ILE A 167 7.91 -6.93 4.42
CA ILE A 167 7.01 -7.87 3.77
C ILE A 167 7.65 -9.27 3.78
N ASP A 168 6.91 -10.24 4.31
CA ASP A 168 7.33 -11.64 4.29
C ASP A 168 7.14 -12.23 2.88
N LYS A 169 8.24 -12.44 2.16
CA LYS A 169 8.23 -13.02 0.81
C LYS A 169 7.65 -14.43 0.73
N ASN A 170 7.50 -15.13 1.86
CA ASN A 170 6.89 -16.46 1.91
C ASN A 170 5.35 -16.41 2.04
N LYS A 171 4.79 -15.22 2.25
CA LYS A 171 3.35 -15.00 2.40
C LYS A 171 2.71 -14.35 1.18
N VAL A 172 3.24 -14.61 0.00
CA VAL A 172 2.64 -14.12 -1.25
C VAL A 172 1.32 -14.85 -1.50
N LYS A 173 0.23 -14.09 -1.59
CA LYS A 173 -1.11 -14.61 -1.90
C LYS A 173 -1.27 -14.71 -3.43
N VAL A 174 -1.87 -15.79 -3.93
CA VAL A 174 -2.23 -15.89 -5.36
C VAL A 174 -3.59 -15.25 -5.57
N LEU A 175 -3.69 -14.32 -6.52
CA LEU A 175 -4.95 -13.77 -7.03
C LEU A 175 -5.40 -14.60 -8.24
N ASN A 176 -6.63 -15.09 -8.18
CA ASN A 176 -7.28 -15.84 -9.28
C ASN A 176 -8.08 -14.91 -10.19
#